data_604f796c8f274034be96335ad08172f7
#
_entry.id   604f796c8f274034be96335ad08172f7
#
_cell.length_a   1.000
_cell.length_b   1.000
_cell.length_c   1.000
_cell.angle_alpha   90.00
_cell.angle_beta   90.00
_cell.angle_gamma   90.00
#
_symmetry.space_group_name_H-M   'P 1'
#
loop_
_entity.id
_entity.type
_entity.pdbx_description
1 polymer ?
#
loop_
_entity_poly.entity_id
_entity_poly.type
_entity_poly.pdbx_seq_one_letter_code
_entity_poly.pdbx_strand_id
1 'polypeptide(L)'
;MTLDKIIDELDATVRLPGLANLWVPPIRNRIDMLSTGIKSPIGIKVSGTSLADIDDAAQRIETVAKTVPGVVSALAERLEGGRYIDVDIDRQKAARYGMTVGDVQLFVSSAIGGAMVGETVEGVARYPINIRYPQGFRDGPTALRQLPILTPARQQITLGDVAKVQVVSGPTMLKTENARPASWIYIDARDRDMVSVVH
;
A
#
# COMPACT_ATOMS: atom_id res chain seq x y z
N MET A 1 34.72 -16.77 8.78
CA MET A 1 33.71 -15.70 8.86
C MET A 1 32.43 -16.35 9.37
N THR A 2 31.89 -15.92 10.51
CA THR A 2 30.64 -16.47 11.06
C THR A 2 29.44 -15.73 10.48
N LEU A 3 28.25 -16.35 10.54
CA LEU A 3 27.01 -15.74 10.06
C LEU A 3 26.75 -14.40 10.77
N ASP A 4 26.98 -14.35 12.08
CA ASP A 4 26.78 -13.16 12.89
C ASP A 4 27.63 -11.98 12.42
N LYS A 5 28.93 -12.22 12.14
CA LYS A 5 29.81 -11.19 11.59
C LYS A 5 29.35 -10.65 10.21
N ILE A 6 28.80 -11.53 9.36
CA ILE A 6 28.24 -11.10 8.06
C ILE A 6 27.02 -10.22 8.30
N ILE A 7 26.14 -10.60 9.22
CA ILE A 7 24.93 -9.85 9.56
C ILE A 7 25.30 -8.47 10.12
N ASP A 8 26.28 -8.41 11.03
CA ASP A 8 26.74 -7.16 11.63
C ASP A 8 27.33 -6.20 10.59
N GLU A 9 28.14 -6.71 9.66
CA GLU A 9 28.69 -5.93 8.54
C GLU A 9 27.59 -5.43 7.59
N LEU A 10 26.62 -6.27 7.26
CA LEU A 10 25.48 -5.89 6.42
C LEU A 10 24.61 -4.85 7.11
N ASP A 11 24.34 -5.02 8.40
CA ASP A 11 23.50 -4.09 9.17
C ASP A 11 24.17 -2.72 9.35
N ALA A 12 25.52 -2.71 9.47
CA ALA A 12 26.29 -1.49 9.52
C ALA A 12 26.35 -0.77 8.15
N THR A 13 26.32 -1.54 7.05
CA THR A 13 26.47 -1.01 5.69
C THR A 13 25.14 -0.56 5.10
N VAL A 14 24.07 -1.32 5.33
CA VAL A 14 22.75 -1.05 4.77
C VAL A 14 21.91 -0.27 5.78
N ARG A 15 22.09 1.05 5.80
CA ARG A 15 21.29 1.96 6.65
C ARG A 15 20.55 2.95 5.77
N LEU A 16 19.28 2.66 5.51
CA LEU A 16 18.40 3.53 4.73
C LEU A 16 17.39 4.21 5.67
N PRO A 17 17.25 5.54 5.61
CA PRO A 17 16.25 6.25 6.41
C PRO A 17 14.84 5.71 6.14
N GLY A 18 14.11 5.38 7.21
CA GLY A 18 12.73 4.87 7.12
C GLY A 18 12.61 3.38 6.83
N LEU A 19 13.72 2.64 6.73
CA LEU A 19 13.73 1.18 6.62
C LEU A 19 14.35 0.56 7.87
N ALA A 20 13.76 -0.54 8.33
CA ALA A 20 14.33 -1.40 9.36
C ALA A 20 14.84 -2.68 8.70
N ASN A 21 16.08 -3.07 9.02
CA ASN A 21 16.65 -4.31 8.52
C ASN A 21 16.16 -5.49 9.36
N LEU A 22 15.90 -6.60 8.70
CA LEU A 22 15.61 -7.89 9.32
C LEU A 22 16.41 -8.96 8.57
N TRP A 23 17.41 -9.54 9.23
CA TRP A 23 18.29 -10.55 8.64
C TRP A 23 17.89 -11.93 9.14
N VAL A 24 17.17 -12.67 8.32
CA VAL A 24 16.64 -13.99 8.70
C VAL A 24 17.05 -15.05 7.68
N PRO A 25 17.60 -16.20 8.10
CA PRO A 25 17.84 -17.32 7.21
C PRO A 25 16.56 -17.76 6.51
N PRO A 26 16.57 -18.01 5.18
CA PRO A 26 15.34 -18.26 4.41
C PRO A 26 14.50 -19.44 4.94
N ILE A 27 15.15 -20.52 5.36
CA ILE A 27 14.45 -21.72 5.88
C ILE A 27 13.78 -21.41 7.22
N ARG A 28 14.50 -20.74 8.12
CA ARG A 28 13.98 -20.37 9.44
C ARG A 28 12.81 -19.41 9.31
N ASN A 29 12.92 -18.40 8.44
CA ASN A 29 11.82 -17.49 8.17
C ASN A 29 10.55 -18.21 7.69
N ARG A 30 10.72 -19.27 6.89
CA ARG A 30 9.59 -20.06 6.42
C ARG A 30 8.94 -20.88 7.54
N ILE A 31 9.72 -21.41 8.46
CA ILE A 31 9.22 -22.12 9.64
C ILE A 31 8.48 -21.16 10.57
N ASP A 32 9.06 -19.98 10.85
CA ASP A 32 8.45 -18.96 11.69
C ASP A 32 7.11 -18.49 11.08
N MET A 33 7.06 -18.27 9.76
CA MET A 33 5.82 -17.92 9.04
C MET A 33 4.73 -18.99 9.15
N LEU A 34 5.11 -20.27 9.14
CA LEU A 34 4.15 -21.37 9.25
C LEU A 34 3.61 -21.51 10.67
N SER A 35 4.42 -21.21 11.69
CA SER A 35 4.03 -21.36 13.08
C SER A 35 3.28 -20.14 13.62
N THR A 36 3.73 -18.94 13.31
CA THR A 36 3.19 -17.68 13.88
C THR A 36 2.32 -16.89 12.88
N GLY A 37 2.44 -17.19 11.59
CA GLY A 37 1.87 -16.40 10.51
C GLY A 37 2.60 -15.08 10.24
N ILE A 38 3.69 -14.79 10.96
CA ILE A 38 4.47 -13.54 10.90
C ILE A 38 5.90 -13.84 10.44
N LYS A 39 6.51 -12.93 9.67
CA LYS A 39 7.88 -13.09 9.14
C LYS A 39 8.96 -12.71 10.16
N SER A 40 8.75 -12.98 11.43
CA SER A 40 9.72 -12.70 12.48
C SER A 40 9.62 -13.74 13.59
N PRO A 41 10.70 -13.96 14.36
CA PRO A 41 10.69 -14.91 15.47
C PRO A 41 9.65 -14.56 16.54
N ILE A 42 9.49 -13.27 16.82
CA ILE A 42 8.47 -12.76 17.75
C ILE A 42 7.59 -11.77 16.97
N GLY A 43 6.29 -11.90 17.11
CA GLY A 43 5.34 -11.02 16.48
C GLY A 43 4.17 -10.69 17.39
N ILE A 44 3.78 -9.42 17.41
CA ILE A 44 2.60 -8.96 18.15
C ILE A 44 1.53 -8.59 17.13
N LYS A 45 0.31 -9.08 17.35
CA LYS A 45 -0.85 -8.77 16.53
C LYS A 45 -1.78 -7.85 17.30
N VAL A 46 -2.05 -6.68 16.75
CA VAL A 46 -2.97 -5.70 17.31
C VAL A 46 -4.21 -5.65 16.43
N SER A 47 -5.37 -5.89 16.99
CA SER A 47 -6.64 -5.86 16.26
C SER A 47 -7.66 -4.95 16.95
N GLY A 48 -8.52 -4.33 16.14
CA GLY A 48 -9.54 -3.41 16.65
C GLY A 48 -10.58 -3.08 15.59
N THR A 49 -11.40 -2.08 15.85
CA THR A 49 -12.45 -1.61 14.94
C THR A 49 -12.04 -0.36 14.16
N SER A 50 -11.12 0.45 14.69
CA SER A 50 -10.61 1.68 14.09
C SER A 50 -9.17 1.47 13.63
N LEU A 51 -8.87 1.82 12.37
CA LEU A 51 -7.52 1.71 11.82
C LEU A 51 -6.56 2.69 12.51
N ALA A 52 -7.02 3.89 12.83
CA ALA A 52 -6.22 4.90 13.52
C ALA A 52 -5.81 4.44 14.93
N ASP A 53 -6.75 3.85 15.69
CA ASP A 53 -6.47 3.35 17.04
C ASP A 53 -5.50 2.15 17.01
N ILE A 54 -5.64 1.28 16.00
CA ILE A 54 -4.72 0.15 15.79
C ILE A 54 -3.33 0.65 15.47
N ASP A 55 -3.21 1.65 14.58
CA ASP A 55 -1.92 2.23 14.16
C ASP A 55 -1.22 2.93 15.35
N ASP A 56 -1.94 3.74 16.13
CA ASP A 56 -1.41 4.39 17.34
C ASP A 56 -0.95 3.35 18.37
N ALA A 57 -1.78 2.36 18.67
CA ALA A 57 -1.43 1.29 19.60
C ALA A 57 -0.18 0.51 19.13
N ALA A 58 -0.11 0.17 17.83
CA ALA A 58 1.02 -0.55 17.26
C ALA A 58 2.32 0.25 17.34
N GLN A 59 2.29 1.57 17.09
CA GLN A 59 3.45 2.46 17.22
C GLN A 59 3.92 2.61 18.68
N ARG A 60 2.97 2.69 19.61
CA ARG A 60 3.31 2.72 21.05
C ARG A 60 3.95 1.42 21.49
N ILE A 61 3.44 0.26 21.07
CA ILE A 61 4.02 -1.04 21.35
C ILE A 61 5.42 -1.16 20.73
N GLU A 62 5.61 -0.72 19.49
CA GLU A 62 6.92 -0.65 18.82
C GLU A 62 7.93 0.13 19.66
N THR A 63 7.52 1.29 20.17
CA THR A 63 8.38 2.14 20.99
C THR A 63 8.81 1.45 22.27
N VAL A 64 7.87 0.79 22.96
CA VAL A 64 8.17 0.02 24.17
C VAL A 64 9.04 -1.19 23.86
N ALA A 65 8.71 -1.94 22.80
CA ALA A 65 9.48 -3.13 22.41
C ALA A 65 10.96 -2.82 22.15
N LYS A 66 11.27 -1.67 21.57
CA LYS A 66 12.66 -1.22 21.34
C LYS A 66 13.46 -0.98 22.62
N THR A 67 12.82 -0.82 23.76
CA THR A 67 13.49 -0.63 25.06
C THR A 67 13.78 -1.94 25.78
N VAL A 68 13.24 -3.06 25.30
CA VAL A 68 13.40 -4.38 25.93
C VAL A 68 14.81 -4.91 25.67
N PRO A 69 15.56 -5.32 26.72
CA PRO A 69 16.89 -5.89 26.53
C PRO A 69 16.84 -7.18 25.70
N GLY A 70 17.71 -7.26 24.67
CA GLY A 70 17.76 -8.37 23.72
C GLY A 70 16.94 -8.15 22.45
N VAL A 71 16.12 -7.11 22.37
CA VAL A 71 15.46 -6.70 21.13
C VAL A 71 16.42 -5.86 20.28
N VAL A 72 16.72 -6.34 19.09
CA VAL A 72 17.59 -5.66 18.11
C VAL A 72 16.79 -4.71 17.24
N SER A 73 15.60 -5.14 16.81
CA SER A 73 14.69 -4.28 16.05
C SER A 73 13.24 -4.60 16.40
N ALA A 74 12.42 -3.59 16.35
CA ALA A 74 10.96 -3.69 16.39
C ALA A 74 10.37 -2.75 15.34
N LEU A 75 9.45 -3.26 14.53
CA LEU A 75 8.79 -2.51 13.46
C LEU A 75 7.31 -2.84 13.42
N ALA A 76 6.48 -1.84 13.68
CA ALA A 76 5.04 -1.93 13.43
C ALA A 76 4.72 -1.61 11.97
N GLU A 77 3.84 -2.39 11.37
CA GLU A 77 3.29 -2.05 10.06
C GLU A 77 2.53 -0.72 10.16
N ARG A 78 2.78 0.16 9.22
CA ARG A 78 2.04 1.42 9.13
C ARG A 78 0.75 1.18 8.36
N LEU A 79 -0.37 1.38 9.02
CA LEU A 79 -1.69 1.26 8.39
C LEU A 79 -2.05 2.52 7.63
N GLU A 80 -1.54 3.67 8.04
CA GLU A 80 -1.71 4.94 7.34
C GLU A 80 -0.41 5.35 6.65
N GLY A 81 -0.52 5.96 5.46
CA GLY A 81 0.65 6.43 4.70
C GLY A 81 0.58 6.18 3.21
N GLY A 82 -0.40 5.42 2.73
CA GLY A 82 -0.73 5.34 1.31
C GLY A 82 -1.28 6.68 0.83
N ARG A 83 -0.82 7.14 -0.33
CA ARG A 83 -1.39 8.31 -1.01
C ARG A 83 -2.22 7.84 -2.19
N TYR A 84 -3.45 8.29 -2.24
CA TYR A 84 -4.40 7.97 -3.30
C TYR A 84 -4.90 9.25 -3.95
N ILE A 85 -5.16 9.18 -5.24
CA ILE A 85 -5.93 10.22 -5.92
C ILE A 85 -7.37 9.74 -5.93
N ASP A 86 -8.21 10.45 -5.20
CA ASP A 86 -9.63 10.20 -5.14
C ASP A 86 -10.36 11.10 -6.15
N VAL A 87 -11.28 10.50 -6.91
CA VAL A 87 -12.11 11.16 -7.90
C VAL A 87 -13.56 11.02 -7.45
N ASP A 88 -14.00 11.99 -6.66
CA ASP A 88 -15.36 12.05 -6.14
C ASP A 88 -16.31 12.69 -7.19
N ILE A 89 -17.17 11.86 -7.78
CA ILE A 89 -18.03 12.25 -8.89
C ILE A 89 -19.29 12.90 -8.36
N ASP A 90 -19.52 14.16 -8.75
CA ASP A 90 -20.73 14.89 -8.46
C ASP A 90 -21.86 14.46 -9.42
N ARG A 91 -22.76 13.63 -8.90
CA ARG A 91 -23.92 13.09 -9.65
C ARG A 91 -24.79 14.18 -10.28
N GLN A 92 -25.00 15.29 -9.57
CA GLN A 92 -25.86 16.37 -10.08
C GLN A 92 -25.18 17.14 -11.19
N LYS A 93 -23.87 17.39 -11.08
CA LYS A 93 -23.12 18.03 -12.14
C LYS A 93 -23.01 17.14 -13.37
N ALA A 94 -22.72 15.85 -13.20
CA ALA A 94 -22.68 14.89 -14.31
C ALA A 94 -24.02 14.85 -15.07
N ALA A 95 -25.15 14.80 -14.33
CA ALA A 95 -26.48 14.78 -14.93
C ALA A 95 -26.80 16.02 -15.77
N ARG A 96 -26.30 17.21 -15.42
CA ARG A 96 -26.46 18.44 -16.22
C ARG A 96 -25.85 18.30 -17.61
N TYR A 97 -24.82 17.49 -17.76
CA TYR A 97 -24.18 17.19 -19.04
C TYR A 97 -24.71 15.90 -19.69
N GLY A 98 -25.82 15.35 -19.16
CA GLY A 98 -26.40 14.11 -19.67
C GLY A 98 -25.58 12.86 -19.41
N MET A 99 -24.71 12.90 -18.39
CA MET A 99 -23.84 11.79 -18.00
C MET A 99 -24.31 11.15 -16.69
N THR A 100 -24.17 9.85 -16.60
CA THR A 100 -24.31 9.10 -15.37
C THR A 100 -22.97 9.05 -14.62
N VAL A 101 -22.99 8.65 -13.33
CA VAL A 101 -21.76 8.36 -12.56
C VAL A 101 -20.96 7.26 -13.25
N GLY A 102 -21.65 6.23 -13.80
CA GLY A 102 -21.00 5.15 -14.54
C GLY A 102 -20.25 5.60 -15.77
N ASP A 103 -20.79 6.56 -16.52
CA ASP A 103 -20.11 7.11 -17.72
C ASP A 103 -18.82 7.83 -17.32
N VAL A 104 -18.85 8.63 -16.25
CA VAL A 104 -17.65 9.31 -15.74
C VAL A 104 -16.64 8.30 -15.17
N GLN A 105 -17.09 7.27 -14.46
CA GLN A 105 -16.20 6.21 -13.96
C GLN A 105 -15.54 5.43 -15.10
N LEU A 106 -16.30 5.06 -16.12
CA LEU A 106 -15.77 4.39 -17.30
C LEU A 106 -14.73 5.26 -18.02
N PHE A 107 -15.01 6.56 -18.13
CA PHE A 107 -14.06 7.50 -18.71
C PHE A 107 -12.78 7.57 -17.87
N VAL A 108 -12.88 7.77 -16.57
CA VAL A 108 -11.72 7.85 -15.65
C VAL A 108 -10.87 6.57 -15.71
N SER A 109 -11.51 5.41 -15.64
CA SER A 109 -10.81 4.12 -15.70
C SER A 109 -10.08 3.93 -17.03
N SER A 110 -10.72 4.29 -18.15
CA SER A 110 -10.13 4.16 -19.48
C SER A 110 -9.03 5.19 -19.76
N ALA A 111 -9.27 6.43 -19.37
CA ALA A 111 -8.33 7.53 -19.62
C ALA A 111 -7.06 7.41 -18.77
N ILE A 112 -7.17 6.98 -17.51
CA ILE A 112 -6.06 6.88 -16.55
C ILE A 112 -5.47 5.48 -16.57
N GLY A 113 -6.29 4.44 -16.38
CA GLY A 113 -5.87 3.05 -16.33
C GLY A 113 -5.58 2.45 -17.70
N GLY A 114 -6.35 2.86 -18.65
CA GLY A 114 -6.32 2.38 -20.03
C GLY A 114 -7.44 1.39 -20.36
N ALA A 115 -7.88 1.40 -21.61
CA ALA A 115 -8.84 0.47 -22.16
C ALA A 115 -8.15 -0.51 -23.11
N MET A 116 -8.32 -1.80 -22.88
CA MET A 116 -7.85 -2.83 -23.78
C MET A 116 -8.78 -2.86 -25.01
N VAL A 117 -8.23 -2.58 -26.19
CA VAL A 117 -9.00 -2.50 -27.44
C VAL A 117 -8.78 -3.69 -28.37
N GLY A 118 -7.82 -4.52 -28.07
CA GLY A 118 -7.52 -5.73 -28.84
C GLY A 118 -6.22 -6.37 -28.45
N GLU A 119 -5.85 -7.40 -29.22
CA GLU A 119 -4.57 -8.09 -29.10
C GLU A 119 -3.94 -8.23 -30.50
N THR A 120 -2.62 -8.20 -30.57
CA THR A 120 -1.86 -8.71 -31.72
C THR A 120 -1.25 -10.05 -31.39
N VAL A 121 -1.15 -10.90 -32.40
CA VAL A 121 -0.62 -12.28 -32.28
C VAL A 121 0.62 -12.40 -33.13
N GLU A 122 1.76 -12.69 -32.52
CA GLU A 122 3.03 -12.90 -33.20
C GLU A 122 3.58 -14.28 -32.85
N GLY A 123 3.36 -15.23 -33.75
CA GLY A 123 3.66 -16.64 -33.49
C GLY A 123 2.81 -17.19 -32.33
N VAL A 124 3.45 -17.56 -31.23
CA VAL A 124 2.78 -18.05 -30.00
C VAL A 124 2.54 -16.94 -28.98
N ALA A 125 3.12 -15.77 -29.19
CA ALA A 125 2.99 -14.64 -28.27
C ALA A 125 1.74 -13.81 -28.57
N ARG A 126 1.10 -13.29 -27.52
CA ARG A 126 -0.05 -12.39 -27.60
C ARG A 126 0.29 -11.10 -26.87
N TYR A 127 0.07 -9.97 -27.53
CA TYR A 127 0.37 -8.66 -26.99
C TYR A 127 -0.92 -7.84 -26.90
N PRO A 128 -1.35 -7.42 -25.70
CA PRO A 128 -2.55 -6.59 -25.55
C PRO A 128 -2.29 -5.19 -26.07
N ILE A 129 -3.25 -4.62 -26.80
CA ILE A 129 -3.27 -3.24 -27.23
C ILE A 129 -4.10 -2.44 -26.24
N ASN A 130 -3.44 -1.52 -25.54
CA ASN A 130 -4.07 -0.70 -24.50
C ASN A 130 -4.01 0.77 -24.92
N ILE A 131 -5.15 1.47 -24.89
CA ILE A 131 -5.27 2.90 -25.19
C ILE A 131 -5.53 3.66 -23.90
N ARG A 132 -4.73 4.67 -23.62
CA ARG A 132 -4.89 5.60 -22.50
C ARG A 132 -4.37 6.99 -22.85
N TYR A 133 -4.73 7.99 -22.05
CA TYR A 133 -4.17 9.32 -22.23
C TYR A 133 -2.66 9.35 -22.00
N PRO A 134 -1.90 10.22 -22.70
CA PRO A 134 -0.48 10.43 -22.46
C PRO A 134 -0.18 10.84 -21.02
N GLN A 135 1.05 10.61 -20.58
CA GLN A 135 1.47 10.84 -19.19
C GLN A 135 1.21 12.28 -18.73
N GLY A 136 1.47 13.28 -19.58
CA GLY A 136 1.28 14.69 -19.21
C GLY A 136 -0.16 15.06 -18.81
N PHE A 137 -1.17 14.31 -19.27
CA PHE A 137 -2.56 14.47 -18.82
C PHE A 137 -2.87 13.76 -17.49
N ARG A 138 -1.96 12.94 -16.98
CA ARG A 138 -2.13 12.11 -15.80
C ARG A 138 -1.09 12.44 -14.71
N ASP A 139 -0.30 13.48 -14.89
CA ASP A 139 0.83 13.84 -14.04
C ASP A 139 0.40 14.67 -12.81
N GLY A 140 -0.56 14.14 -12.08
CA GLY A 140 -1.02 14.70 -10.83
C GLY A 140 -2.44 15.26 -10.84
N PRO A 141 -2.94 15.70 -9.66
CA PRO A 141 -4.34 16.10 -9.48
C PRO A 141 -4.76 17.29 -10.37
N THR A 142 -3.83 18.21 -10.65
CA THR A 142 -4.12 19.38 -11.47
C THR A 142 -4.33 19.00 -12.93
N ALA A 143 -3.46 18.15 -13.48
CA ALA A 143 -3.61 17.63 -14.83
C ALA A 143 -4.90 16.80 -14.98
N LEU A 144 -5.21 15.99 -13.98
CA LEU A 144 -6.43 15.18 -13.96
C LEU A 144 -7.71 16.04 -13.94
N ARG A 145 -7.72 17.15 -13.20
CA ARG A 145 -8.87 18.07 -13.22
C ARG A 145 -9.13 18.66 -14.61
N GLN A 146 -8.07 18.87 -15.38
CA GLN A 146 -8.14 19.43 -16.73
C GLN A 146 -8.35 18.37 -17.83
N LEU A 147 -8.45 17.09 -17.44
CA LEU A 147 -8.64 16.00 -18.38
C LEU A 147 -9.92 16.22 -19.20
N PRO A 148 -9.83 16.32 -20.56
CA PRO A 148 -10.99 16.62 -21.38
C PRO A 148 -11.93 15.41 -21.49
N ILE A 149 -13.21 15.63 -21.28
CA ILE A 149 -14.30 14.65 -21.41
C ILE A 149 -15.22 15.12 -22.52
N LEU A 150 -15.61 14.20 -23.42
CA LEU A 150 -16.63 14.44 -24.41
C LEU A 150 -17.98 13.92 -23.89
N THR A 151 -18.94 14.82 -23.74
CA THR A 151 -20.31 14.48 -23.30
C THR A 151 -21.10 13.77 -24.41
N PRO A 152 -22.22 13.10 -24.09
CA PRO A 152 -23.12 12.51 -25.08
C PRO A 152 -23.63 13.57 -26.13
N ALA A 153 -23.78 14.84 -25.72
CA ALA A 153 -24.13 15.96 -26.59
C ALA A 153 -22.94 16.49 -27.41
N ARG A 154 -21.78 15.81 -27.39
CA ARG A 154 -20.54 16.22 -28.07
C ARG A 154 -19.96 17.56 -27.59
N GLN A 155 -20.31 17.97 -26.38
CA GLN A 155 -19.69 19.12 -25.73
C GLN A 155 -18.42 18.67 -25.04
N GLN A 156 -17.34 19.39 -25.17
CA GLN A 156 -16.10 19.15 -24.42
C GLN A 156 -16.17 19.88 -23.09
N ILE A 157 -15.98 19.13 -22.02
CA ILE A 157 -15.87 19.60 -20.63
C ILE A 157 -14.60 19.04 -20.01
N THR A 158 -14.30 19.40 -18.76
CA THR A 158 -13.17 18.83 -18.00
C THR A 158 -13.66 17.88 -16.91
N LEU A 159 -12.79 16.98 -16.45
CA LEU A 159 -13.10 16.12 -15.30
C LEU A 159 -13.46 16.94 -14.05
N GLY A 160 -12.82 18.09 -13.86
CA GLY A 160 -13.11 19.00 -12.77
C GLY A 160 -14.52 19.62 -12.78
N ASP A 161 -15.20 19.65 -13.93
CA ASP A 161 -16.56 20.14 -14.04
C ASP A 161 -17.57 19.15 -13.43
N VAL A 162 -17.26 17.87 -13.39
CA VAL A 162 -18.16 16.78 -12.94
C VAL A 162 -17.63 16.00 -11.74
N ALA A 163 -16.39 16.23 -11.32
CA ALA A 163 -15.78 15.51 -10.19
C ALA A 163 -14.83 16.40 -9.39
N LYS A 164 -14.69 16.08 -8.11
CA LYS A 164 -13.65 16.63 -7.25
C LYS A 164 -12.47 15.67 -7.24
N VAL A 165 -11.30 16.15 -7.68
CA VAL A 165 -10.05 15.38 -7.67
C VAL A 165 -9.18 15.86 -6.53
N GLN A 166 -8.84 14.99 -5.61
CA GLN A 166 -8.07 15.31 -4.41
C GLN A 166 -7.09 14.19 -4.07
N VAL A 167 -6.00 14.54 -3.39
CA VAL A 167 -5.09 13.57 -2.80
C VAL A 167 -5.59 13.26 -1.39
N VAL A 168 -5.78 11.99 -1.09
CA VAL A 168 -6.20 11.50 0.22
C VAL A 168 -5.18 10.53 0.78
N SER A 169 -5.05 10.50 2.09
CA SER A 169 -4.30 9.45 2.77
C SER A 169 -5.20 8.26 3.03
N GLY A 170 -4.63 7.07 2.95
CA GLY A 170 -5.37 5.84 3.23
C GLY A 170 -4.43 4.68 3.55
N PRO A 171 -4.97 3.52 3.90
CA PRO A 171 -4.18 2.35 4.22
C PRO A 171 -3.48 1.82 2.96
N THR A 172 -2.19 1.50 3.11
CA THR A 172 -1.42 0.84 2.03
C THR A 172 -1.85 -0.61 1.84
N MET A 173 -2.20 -1.27 2.93
CA MET A 173 -2.69 -2.64 2.97
C MET A 173 -3.64 -2.80 4.16
N LEU A 174 -4.76 -3.46 3.94
CA LEU A 174 -5.69 -3.87 5.00
C LEU A 174 -5.51 -5.36 5.26
N LYS A 175 -5.13 -5.70 6.47
CA LYS A 175 -5.11 -7.08 6.97
C LYS A 175 -6.26 -7.28 7.93
N THR A 176 -6.85 -8.45 7.85
CA THR A 176 -7.93 -8.85 8.77
C THR A 176 -7.57 -10.18 9.39
N GLU A 177 -7.85 -10.31 10.68
CA GLU A 177 -7.73 -11.56 11.42
C GLU A 177 -8.98 -11.73 12.27
N ASN A 178 -9.62 -12.90 12.17
CA ASN A 178 -10.91 -13.17 12.83
C ASN A 178 -11.97 -12.08 12.54
N ALA A 179 -12.07 -11.66 11.28
CA ALA A 179 -12.98 -10.63 10.78
C ALA A 179 -12.79 -9.23 11.41
N ARG A 180 -11.62 -8.95 11.98
CA ARG A 180 -11.26 -7.63 12.50
C ARG A 180 -10.01 -7.10 11.80
N PRO A 181 -9.92 -5.81 11.49
CA PRO A 181 -8.70 -5.19 11.03
C PRO A 181 -7.56 -5.43 12.03
N ALA A 182 -6.36 -5.69 11.51
CA ALA A 182 -5.20 -5.98 12.33
C ALA A 182 -3.93 -5.34 11.76
N SER A 183 -3.01 -5.00 12.65
CA SER A 183 -1.63 -4.62 12.36
C SER A 183 -0.68 -5.59 13.04
N TRP A 184 0.45 -5.82 12.41
CA TRP A 184 1.49 -6.72 12.93
C TRP A 184 2.72 -5.92 13.30
N ILE A 185 3.35 -6.33 14.42
CA ILE A 185 4.60 -5.77 14.87
C ILE A 185 5.63 -6.90 14.80
N TYR A 186 6.66 -6.68 14.00
CA TYR A 186 7.78 -7.59 13.80
C TYR A 186 8.86 -7.27 14.82
N ILE A 187 9.32 -8.26 15.57
CA ILE A 187 10.36 -8.09 16.58
C ILE A 187 11.48 -9.09 16.29
N ASP A 188 12.70 -8.57 16.16
CA ASP A 188 13.93 -9.36 16.10
C ASP A 188 14.64 -9.28 17.45
N ALA A 189 14.98 -10.44 18.00
CA ALA A 189 15.69 -10.55 19.27
C ALA A 189 16.94 -11.43 19.08
N ARG A 190 18.06 -11.00 19.67
CA ARG A 190 19.35 -11.71 19.65
C ARG A 190 19.97 -11.76 21.03
N ASP A 191 20.87 -12.70 21.21
CA ASP A 191 21.64 -12.87 22.43
C ASP A 191 20.80 -13.12 23.67
N ARG A 192 19.52 -13.39 23.53
CA ARG A 192 18.58 -13.74 24.59
C ARG A 192 17.55 -14.75 24.09
N ASP A 193 17.13 -15.61 24.99
CA ASP A 193 16.06 -16.56 24.77
C ASP A 193 14.73 -15.83 24.49
N MET A 194 14.00 -16.28 23.46
CA MET A 194 12.75 -15.65 23.01
C MET A 194 11.68 -15.60 24.12
N VAL A 195 11.61 -16.63 24.98
CA VAL A 195 10.66 -16.68 26.11
C VAL A 195 10.98 -15.57 27.11
N SER A 196 12.27 -15.38 27.40
CA SER A 196 12.75 -14.34 28.32
C SER A 196 12.60 -12.91 27.78
N VAL A 197 12.41 -12.73 26.45
CA VAL A 197 12.14 -11.41 25.85
C VAL A 197 10.66 -11.06 25.97
N VAL A 198 9.78 -12.07 26.00
CA VAL A 198 8.32 -11.88 26.06
C VAL A 198 7.83 -11.73 27.50
N HIS A 199 8.56 -12.26 28.48
CA HIS A 199 8.29 -12.16 29.93
C HIS A 199 9.13 -11.05 30.57
#